data_3ddf7a0190b54dbe517bbadd910a5f2e
#
_entry.id   3ddf7a0190b54dbe517bbadd910a5f2e
#
_cell.length_a   1.000
_cell.length_b   1.000
_cell.length_c   1.000
_cell.angle_alpha   90.00
_cell.angle_beta   90.00
_cell.angle_gamma   90.00
#
_symmetry.space_group_name_H-M   'P 1'
#
loop_
_entity.id
_entity.type
_entity.pdbx_description
1 polymer ?
#
loop_
_entity_poly.entity_id
_entity_poly.type
_entity_poly.pdbx_seq_one_letter_code
_entity_poly.pdbx_strand_id
1 'polypeptide(L)'
;MKTIRKIFTGFSVALLLGGCNLLDVKPNIITEETFYTSSSQAQLALNGVYGVLNSWQLYGCNLILDLNYNSDIVQYMSTTNATMKGASFEIDANSDDVYQTWTWLYKGIRNANAFLENIEGTDFDPEGKMVAQARFLRAYYYFILAQNWINVPLRLKAIDSYSNVKCPATPQLQVMQFAASEMEKCLETITDDLTFAPSDVTKTTVEGILARVYLYMAGEAVEGTTAEQKHEYFGKAADYARMVIESGKHQLNPDYAQVFINMIGDKYDKEYYESMWEADFLGDRSSPDYYGNSRWGELNGLRSSNCGTNFSEMNTNFAYGLFSNTIKLWELYMDDDRTKLEKNLSVVTDKRQQWTLPPYHYNGTGEESWVYPYGGDPSDARKLIAGIDKTPYYTSGAELKDRNSTNKEETYYPGSRYCGKFRREVQYEGRKNFKSIWCGINVPLLRYSDVLLMYAEAMNEYMGTPSEDLYNVILPLRERAGISTEPYSKYASYEKFQQFIRNERARELCFEGLRKFDLLRWGIYVKSMQDLTTRAGTGTWSTSTARNYIILCSRLSEKNNCLPIPSLELAVNTELKQNHLW
;
A
#
# COMPACT_ATOMS: atom_id res chain seq x y z
N MET A 1 -8.94 60.39 -60.86
CA MET A 1 -8.75 58.94 -60.70
C MET A 1 -7.36 58.53 -60.21
N LYS A 2 -6.26 59.23 -60.54
CA LYS A 2 -4.92 58.85 -60.07
C LYS A 2 -4.62 59.15 -58.58
N THR A 3 -5.29 60.14 -57.99
CA THR A 3 -5.11 60.55 -56.60
C THR A 3 -5.84 59.62 -55.63
N ILE A 4 -6.98 59.10 -55.97
CA ILE A 4 -7.76 58.16 -55.15
C ILE A 4 -7.08 56.80 -55.07
N ARG A 5 -6.38 56.39 -56.16
CA ARG A 5 -5.63 55.12 -56.18
C ARG A 5 -4.43 55.11 -55.22
N LYS A 6 -3.75 56.26 -55.02
CA LYS A 6 -2.61 56.39 -54.10
C LYS A 6 -3.03 56.39 -52.62
N ILE A 7 -4.23 56.90 -52.29
CA ILE A 7 -4.79 56.91 -50.96
C ILE A 7 -5.23 55.49 -50.56
N PHE A 8 -5.83 54.75 -51.52
CA PHE A 8 -6.22 53.36 -51.23
C PHE A 8 -5.04 52.41 -51.04
N THR A 9 -3.93 52.61 -51.79
CA THR A 9 -2.73 51.78 -51.64
C THR A 9 -1.98 52.10 -50.33
N GLY A 10 -1.98 53.35 -49.89
CA GLY A 10 -1.41 53.75 -48.59
C GLY A 10 -2.17 53.20 -47.40
N PHE A 11 -3.52 53.15 -47.48
CA PHE A 11 -4.35 52.60 -46.41
C PHE A 11 -4.26 51.07 -46.33
N SER A 12 -4.08 50.35 -47.44
CA SER A 12 -3.90 48.90 -47.47
C SER A 12 -2.57 48.47 -46.92
N VAL A 13 -1.50 49.24 -47.09
CA VAL A 13 -0.14 48.97 -46.53
C VAL A 13 -0.11 49.30 -45.03
N ALA A 14 -0.82 50.35 -44.58
CA ALA A 14 -0.93 50.69 -43.15
C ALA A 14 -1.75 49.62 -42.35
N LEU A 15 -2.74 48.99 -42.96
CA LEU A 15 -3.51 47.90 -42.38
C LEU A 15 -2.70 46.58 -42.29
N LEU A 16 -1.72 46.38 -43.16
CA LEU A 16 -0.82 45.20 -43.12
C LEU A 16 0.30 45.33 -42.09
N LEU A 17 0.68 46.52 -41.69
CA LEU A 17 1.70 46.77 -40.66
C LEU A 17 1.14 46.84 -39.24
N GLY A 18 -0.16 47.04 -39.06
CA GLY A 18 -0.84 47.02 -37.76
C GLY A 18 -1.32 45.64 -37.30
N GLY A 19 -1.17 44.61 -38.15
CA GLY A 19 -1.71 43.28 -37.89
C GLY A 19 -0.79 42.36 -37.06
N CYS A 20 0.47 42.71 -36.87
CA CYS A 20 1.41 41.82 -36.18
C CYS A 20 1.20 41.75 -34.65
N ASN A 21 0.59 42.76 -34.04
CA ASN A 21 0.31 42.72 -32.61
C ASN A 21 -1.06 42.10 -32.24
N LEU A 22 -1.92 41.83 -33.25
CA LEU A 22 -3.22 41.18 -33.01
C LEU A 22 -3.15 39.65 -33.06
N LEU A 23 -2.00 39.10 -33.49
CA LEU A 23 -1.73 37.66 -33.54
C LEU A 23 -0.84 37.16 -32.39
N ASP A 24 -0.33 38.07 -31.56
CA ASP A 24 0.30 37.73 -30.30
C ASP A 24 -0.76 37.47 -29.22
N VAL A 25 -1.70 36.61 -29.51
CA VAL A 25 -2.46 35.92 -28.49
C VAL A 25 -1.46 35.00 -27.82
N LYS A 26 -0.95 35.41 -26.65
CA LYS A 26 -0.23 34.48 -25.79
C LYS A 26 -1.09 33.23 -25.69
N PRO A 27 -0.60 32.08 -26.11
CA PRO A 27 -1.40 30.87 -26.03
C PRO A 27 -1.87 30.74 -24.57
N ASN A 28 -3.18 30.54 -24.40
CA ASN A 28 -3.80 30.29 -23.09
C ASN A 28 -3.42 28.87 -22.61
N ILE A 29 -2.18 28.47 -22.90
CA ILE A 29 -1.56 27.22 -22.56
C ILE A 29 -0.75 27.51 -21.32
N ILE A 30 -1.04 26.79 -20.25
CA ILE A 30 -0.24 26.78 -19.05
C ILE A 30 1.13 26.17 -19.44
N THR A 31 2.15 27.01 -19.55
CA THR A 31 3.56 26.60 -19.73
C THR A 31 4.23 26.57 -18.36
N GLU A 32 5.35 25.89 -18.21
CA GLU A 32 6.11 25.91 -16.94
C GLU A 32 6.46 27.34 -16.52
N GLU A 33 6.83 28.22 -17.45
CA GLU A 33 7.13 29.65 -17.20
C GLU A 33 5.92 30.46 -16.74
N THR A 34 4.70 30.06 -17.08
CA THR A 34 3.46 30.76 -16.69
C THR A 34 2.77 30.13 -15.50
N PHE A 35 3.20 28.93 -15.08
CA PHE A 35 2.58 28.19 -13.99
C PHE A 35 3.17 28.53 -12.63
N TYR A 36 4.50 28.61 -12.49
CA TYR A 36 5.15 28.93 -11.19
C TYR A 36 5.25 30.44 -10.96
N THR A 37 4.12 31.08 -10.63
CA THR A 37 4.05 32.54 -10.40
C THR A 37 3.56 32.95 -9.01
N SER A 38 3.24 31.97 -8.14
CA SER A 38 2.79 32.20 -6.77
C SER A 38 2.93 30.94 -5.90
N SER A 39 2.96 31.12 -4.57
CA SER A 39 2.93 30.01 -3.60
C SER A 39 1.73 29.08 -3.81
N SER A 40 0.56 29.61 -4.18
CA SER A 40 -0.63 28.77 -4.47
C SER A 40 -0.41 27.85 -5.68
N GLN A 41 0.25 28.34 -6.71
CA GLN A 41 0.57 27.51 -7.89
C GLN A 41 1.69 26.51 -7.59
N ALA A 42 2.67 26.89 -6.77
CA ALA A 42 3.67 25.97 -6.24
C ALA A 42 3.01 24.82 -5.46
N GLN A 43 2.01 25.14 -4.61
CA GLN A 43 1.24 24.14 -3.88
C GLN A 43 0.47 23.19 -4.84
N LEU A 44 -0.13 23.72 -5.91
CA LEU A 44 -0.80 22.88 -6.92
C LEU A 44 0.19 21.95 -7.64
N ALA A 45 1.41 22.42 -7.93
CA ALA A 45 2.45 21.58 -8.49
C ALA A 45 2.87 20.45 -7.54
N LEU A 46 3.05 20.77 -6.26
CA LEU A 46 3.34 19.79 -5.21
C LEU A 46 2.20 18.77 -5.07
N ASN A 47 0.93 19.22 -5.13
CA ASN A 47 -0.22 18.31 -5.15
C ASN A 47 -0.17 17.35 -6.35
N GLY A 48 0.36 17.79 -7.49
CA GLY A 48 0.63 16.94 -8.65
C GLY A 48 1.73 15.89 -8.43
N VAL A 49 2.64 16.10 -7.47
CA VAL A 49 3.61 15.09 -7.03
C VAL A 49 2.91 14.07 -6.11
N TYR A 50 2.15 14.53 -5.12
CA TYR A 50 1.36 13.67 -4.23
C TYR A 50 0.34 12.81 -4.98
N GLY A 51 -0.36 13.40 -5.95
CA GLY A 51 -1.44 12.75 -6.69
C GLY A 51 -1.02 11.45 -7.39
N VAL A 52 0.28 11.25 -7.62
CA VAL A 52 0.78 9.99 -8.19
C VAL A 52 0.58 8.81 -7.22
N LEU A 53 0.68 9.02 -5.92
CA LEU A 53 0.39 7.98 -4.91
C LEU A 53 -1.06 7.48 -5.02
N ASN A 54 -1.99 8.40 -5.28
CA ASN A 54 -3.43 8.17 -5.31
C ASN A 54 -3.91 7.68 -6.68
N SER A 55 -2.99 7.25 -7.55
CA SER A 55 -3.33 6.71 -8.86
C SER A 55 -3.71 5.25 -8.80
N TRP A 56 -4.53 4.81 -9.77
CA TRP A 56 -4.81 3.40 -10.02
C TRP A 56 -3.54 2.57 -10.16
N GLN A 57 -2.55 3.12 -10.86
CA GLN A 57 -1.30 2.45 -11.19
C GLN A 57 -0.42 2.19 -9.98
N LEU A 58 -0.59 2.98 -8.90
CA LEU A 58 0.13 2.78 -7.66
C LEU A 58 -0.78 2.18 -6.57
N TYR A 59 -1.12 2.95 -5.54
CA TYR A 59 -1.84 2.44 -4.38
C TYR A 59 -3.33 2.22 -4.63
N GLY A 60 -3.88 2.73 -5.72
CA GLY A 60 -5.27 2.44 -6.11
C GLY A 60 -5.50 0.97 -6.49
N CYS A 61 -4.51 0.32 -7.12
CA CYS A 61 -4.62 -1.09 -7.51
C CYS A 61 -3.27 -1.75 -7.86
N ASN A 62 -2.62 -1.32 -8.99
CA ASN A 62 -1.62 -2.14 -9.68
C ASN A 62 -0.40 -2.46 -8.82
N LEU A 63 0.26 -1.44 -8.24
CA LEU A 63 1.50 -1.63 -7.49
C LEU A 63 1.34 -2.67 -6.39
N ILE A 64 0.26 -2.60 -5.63
CA ILE A 64 0.07 -3.46 -4.46
C ILE A 64 -0.82 -4.65 -4.77
N LEU A 65 -2.09 -4.43 -5.14
CA LEU A 65 -3.05 -5.53 -5.24
C LEU A 65 -2.73 -6.50 -6.38
N ASP A 66 -2.25 -6.00 -7.52
CA ASP A 66 -1.87 -6.89 -8.61
C ASP A 66 -0.43 -7.41 -8.47
N LEU A 67 0.55 -6.52 -8.37
CA LEU A 67 1.95 -6.90 -8.52
C LEU A 67 2.61 -7.45 -7.24
N ASN A 68 2.10 -7.06 -6.03
CA ASN A 68 2.84 -7.31 -4.79
C ASN A 68 2.02 -7.88 -3.62
N TYR A 69 0.81 -8.35 -3.84
CA TYR A 69 -0.08 -8.68 -2.72
C TYR A 69 0.03 -10.13 -2.24
N ASN A 70 0.31 -11.08 -3.14
CA ASN A 70 0.48 -12.47 -2.78
C ASN A 70 1.66 -12.68 -1.84
N SER A 71 1.41 -13.45 -0.79
CA SER A 71 2.40 -13.76 0.24
C SER A 71 2.06 -15.08 0.94
N ASP A 72 2.87 -15.47 1.89
CA ASP A 72 2.63 -16.66 2.71
C ASP A 72 1.38 -16.56 3.61
N ILE A 73 0.77 -15.38 3.72
CA ILE A 73 -0.42 -15.12 4.56
C ILE A 73 -1.63 -14.64 3.75
N VAL A 74 -1.45 -14.17 2.52
CA VAL A 74 -2.50 -13.70 1.61
C VAL A 74 -2.35 -14.38 0.27
N GLN A 75 -3.46 -14.84 -0.31
CA GLN A 75 -3.50 -15.50 -1.60
C GLN A 75 -4.54 -14.87 -2.53
N TYR A 76 -4.22 -14.84 -3.81
CA TYR A 76 -5.17 -14.56 -4.87
C TYR A 76 -6.07 -15.78 -5.09
N MET A 77 -7.38 -15.58 -5.22
CA MET A 77 -8.35 -16.68 -5.26
C MET A 77 -8.63 -17.24 -6.66
N SER A 78 -8.05 -16.66 -7.70
CA SER A 78 -8.17 -17.15 -9.07
C SER A 78 -6.81 -17.57 -9.62
N THR A 79 -6.81 -18.48 -10.59
CA THR A 79 -5.59 -18.91 -11.29
C THR A 79 -5.48 -18.28 -12.68
N THR A 80 -6.54 -17.63 -13.15
CA THR A 80 -6.59 -16.99 -14.47
C THR A 80 -7.40 -15.72 -14.38
N ASN A 81 -6.78 -14.60 -14.69
CA ASN A 81 -7.48 -13.35 -14.84
C ASN A 81 -6.69 -12.44 -15.78
N ALA A 82 -7.29 -12.06 -16.89
CA ALA A 82 -6.66 -11.19 -17.89
C ALA A 82 -6.26 -9.81 -17.34
N THR A 83 -6.87 -9.37 -16.23
CA THR A 83 -6.67 -8.05 -15.63
C THR A 83 -5.85 -8.05 -14.33
N MET A 84 -5.43 -9.22 -13.83
CA MET A 84 -4.66 -9.38 -12.59
C MET A 84 -3.52 -10.38 -12.82
N LYS A 85 -2.69 -10.10 -13.82
CA LYS A 85 -1.59 -10.99 -14.22
C LYS A 85 -0.48 -11.08 -13.18
N GLY A 86 -0.23 -10.00 -12.45
CA GLY A 86 0.72 -9.99 -11.35
C GLY A 86 0.29 -10.93 -10.23
N ALA A 87 -0.97 -10.84 -9.83
CA ALA A 87 -1.53 -11.69 -8.80
C ALA A 87 -1.62 -13.17 -9.22
N SER A 88 -1.67 -13.48 -10.52
CA SER A 88 -1.61 -14.87 -11.03
C SER A 88 -0.19 -15.34 -11.38
N PHE A 89 0.85 -14.55 -11.16
CA PHE A 89 2.24 -14.80 -11.54
C PHE A 89 2.46 -15.06 -13.05
N GLU A 90 1.67 -14.39 -13.89
CA GLU A 90 1.70 -14.50 -15.36
C GLU A 90 2.24 -13.23 -16.05
N ILE A 91 2.93 -12.36 -15.29
CA ILE A 91 3.55 -11.15 -15.84
C ILE A 91 4.82 -11.46 -16.63
N ASP A 92 5.09 -10.58 -17.59
CA ASP A 92 6.34 -10.48 -18.34
C ASP A 92 6.68 -9.01 -18.63
N ALA A 93 7.76 -8.77 -19.38
CA ALA A 93 8.20 -7.43 -19.74
C ALA A 93 7.23 -6.67 -20.67
N ASN A 94 6.22 -7.33 -21.25
CA ASN A 94 5.17 -6.72 -22.08
C ASN A 94 3.87 -6.50 -21.33
N SER A 95 3.81 -6.85 -20.05
CA SER A 95 2.60 -6.69 -19.24
C SER A 95 2.29 -5.23 -18.99
N ASP A 96 1.06 -4.80 -19.31
CA ASP A 96 0.63 -3.42 -19.20
C ASP A 96 0.70 -2.90 -17.76
N ASP A 97 0.31 -3.70 -16.77
CA ASP A 97 0.34 -3.31 -15.36
C ASP A 97 1.75 -3.00 -14.87
N VAL A 98 2.76 -3.76 -15.36
CA VAL A 98 4.18 -3.51 -15.08
C VAL A 98 4.65 -2.20 -15.73
N TYR A 99 4.30 -1.98 -17.02
CA TYR A 99 4.64 -0.77 -17.76
C TYR A 99 3.99 0.47 -17.17
N GLN A 100 2.70 0.39 -16.86
CA GLN A 100 1.96 1.52 -16.28
C GLN A 100 2.51 1.90 -14.90
N THR A 101 2.78 0.91 -14.03
CA THR A 101 3.34 1.18 -12.69
C THR A 101 4.73 1.84 -12.78
N TRP A 102 5.61 1.35 -13.64
CA TRP A 102 6.90 1.97 -13.94
C TRP A 102 6.75 3.42 -14.41
N THR A 103 5.92 3.63 -15.43
CA THR A 103 5.70 4.94 -16.03
C THR A 103 5.16 5.96 -15.04
N TRP A 104 4.25 5.54 -14.16
CA TRP A 104 3.67 6.44 -13.16
C TRP A 104 4.64 6.79 -12.04
N LEU A 105 5.49 5.88 -11.61
CA LEU A 105 6.57 6.20 -10.68
C LEU A 105 7.54 7.24 -11.27
N TYR A 106 7.95 7.07 -12.53
CA TYR A 106 8.76 8.08 -13.20
C TYR A 106 8.01 9.38 -13.50
N LYS A 107 6.68 9.36 -13.68
CA LYS A 107 5.86 10.57 -13.72
C LYS A 107 5.93 11.34 -12.40
N GLY A 108 5.85 10.66 -11.26
CA GLY A 108 6.03 11.27 -9.94
C GLY A 108 7.41 11.90 -9.76
N ILE A 109 8.46 11.18 -10.17
CA ILE A 109 9.84 11.68 -10.15
C ILE A 109 10.00 12.91 -11.06
N ARG A 110 9.47 12.86 -12.28
CA ARG A 110 9.50 14.00 -13.21
C ARG A 110 8.80 15.22 -12.62
N ASN A 111 7.60 15.03 -12.05
CA ASN A 111 6.84 16.12 -11.44
C ASN A 111 7.63 16.73 -10.26
N ALA A 112 8.27 15.90 -9.43
CA ALA A 112 9.10 16.36 -8.33
C ALA A 112 10.35 17.10 -8.82
N ASN A 113 11.02 16.60 -9.86
CA ASN A 113 12.17 17.28 -10.47
C ASN A 113 11.76 18.65 -11.02
N ALA A 114 10.69 18.73 -11.82
CA ALA A 114 10.19 19.99 -12.36
C ALA A 114 9.81 20.96 -11.24
N PHE A 115 9.17 20.47 -10.17
CA PHE A 115 8.86 21.31 -9.00
C PHE A 115 10.14 21.88 -8.38
N LEU A 116 11.12 21.04 -8.07
CA LEU A 116 12.36 21.44 -7.42
C LEU A 116 13.18 22.43 -8.27
N GLU A 117 13.22 22.24 -9.61
CA GLU A 117 13.91 23.14 -10.54
C GLU A 117 13.24 24.52 -10.63
N ASN A 118 11.90 24.57 -10.60
CA ASN A 118 11.15 25.82 -10.76
C ASN A 118 10.92 26.59 -9.46
N ILE A 119 11.08 25.96 -8.29
CA ILE A 119 10.94 26.63 -7.00
C ILE A 119 12.26 27.29 -6.54
N GLU A 120 13.39 26.84 -7.08
CA GLU A 120 14.70 27.35 -6.73
C GLU A 120 14.81 28.85 -7.08
N GLY A 121 15.27 29.64 -6.11
CA GLY A 121 15.43 31.10 -6.25
C GLY A 121 14.14 31.91 -6.20
N THR A 122 13.00 31.30 -5.84
CA THR A 122 11.72 32.01 -5.62
C THR A 122 11.44 32.17 -4.12
N ASP A 123 10.56 33.13 -3.78
CA ASP A 123 10.04 33.34 -2.42
C ASP A 123 8.73 32.57 -2.16
N PHE A 124 8.41 31.54 -2.98
CA PHE A 124 7.13 30.82 -2.89
C PHE A 124 7.10 29.77 -1.79
N ASP A 125 8.26 29.31 -1.32
CA ASP A 125 8.43 28.38 -0.20
C ASP A 125 9.50 28.89 0.79
N PRO A 126 9.22 30.00 1.52
CA PRO A 126 10.24 30.65 2.37
C PRO A 126 10.71 29.76 3.54
N GLU A 127 9.90 28.78 3.95
CA GLU A 127 10.23 27.82 5.00
C GLU A 127 10.85 26.53 4.46
N GLY A 128 10.89 26.33 3.14
CA GLY A 128 11.42 25.14 2.49
C GLY A 128 10.57 23.86 2.69
N LYS A 129 9.36 23.99 3.21
CA LYS A 129 8.49 22.85 3.52
C LYS A 129 8.01 22.12 2.26
N MET A 130 7.60 22.86 1.23
CA MET A 130 7.17 22.26 -0.04
C MET A 130 8.33 21.57 -0.75
N VAL A 131 9.52 22.17 -0.72
CA VAL A 131 10.76 21.58 -1.26
C VAL A 131 11.08 20.28 -0.54
N ALA A 132 10.99 20.24 0.78
CA ALA A 132 11.26 19.04 1.56
C ALA A 132 10.24 17.93 1.27
N GLN A 133 8.96 18.25 1.16
CA GLN A 133 7.93 17.26 0.77
C GLN A 133 8.15 16.72 -0.64
N ALA A 134 8.46 17.57 -1.62
CA ALA A 134 8.77 17.12 -2.98
C ALA A 134 10.03 16.23 -3.04
N ARG A 135 11.08 16.54 -2.27
CA ARG A 135 12.26 15.70 -2.10
C ARG A 135 11.91 14.33 -1.52
N PHE A 136 11.16 14.33 -0.42
CA PHE A 136 10.72 13.11 0.23
C PHE A 136 9.94 12.22 -0.74
N LEU A 137 8.95 12.77 -1.45
CA LEU A 137 8.14 12.01 -2.41
C LEU A 137 8.98 11.45 -3.56
N ARG A 138 9.91 12.26 -4.12
CA ARG A 138 10.86 11.78 -5.13
C ARG A 138 11.71 10.60 -4.62
N ALA A 139 12.24 10.73 -3.43
CA ALA A 139 13.01 9.70 -2.77
C ALA A 139 12.19 8.43 -2.52
N TYR A 140 10.94 8.60 -2.11
CA TYR A 140 10.01 7.48 -1.90
C TYR A 140 9.68 6.74 -3.21
N TYR A 141 9.46 7.46 -4.31
CA TYR A 141 9.27 6.83 -5.63
C TYR A 141 10.50 6.04 -6.07
N TYR A 142 11.70 6.55 -5.81
CA TYR A 142 12.94 5.81 -6.08
C TYR A 142 13.09 4.59 -5.17
N PHE A 143 12.72 4.67 -3.91
CA PHE A 143 12.69 3.51 -3.02
C PHE A 143 11.76 2.42 -3.57
N ILE A 144 10.53 2.77 -3.98
CA ILE A 144 9.58 1.83 -4.58
C ILE A 144 10.17 1.22 -5.87
N LEU A 145 10.77 2.02 -6.74
CA LEU A 145 11.41 1.53 -7.97
C LEU A 145 12.52 0.52 -7.66
N ALA A 146 13.46 0.87 -6.78
CA ALA A 146 14.57 0.00 -6.41
C ALA A 146 14.10 -1.27 -5.69
N GLN A 147 13.02 -1.18 -4.90
CA GLN A 147 12.42 -2.32 -4.22
C GLN A 147 11.78 -3.32 -5.19
N ASN A 148 11.23 -2.84 -6.31
CA ASN A 148 10.49 -3.66 -7.26
C ASN A 148 11.31 -4.09 -8.49
N TRP A 149 12.22 -3.23 -9.01
CA TRP A 149 12.97 -3.49 -10.25
C TRP A 149 14.49 -3.62 -10.03
N ILE A 150 14.95 -3.59 -8.79
CA ILE A 150 16.37 -3.69 -8.41
C ILE A 150 17.17 -2.49 -8.99
N ASN A 151 17.76 -2.62 -10.16
CA ASN A 151 18.58 -1.57 -10.78
C ASN A 151 17.72 -0.70 -11.70
N VAL A 152 17.71 0.62 -11.47
CA VAL A 152 16.82 1.54 -12.19
C VAL A 152 17.55 2.85 -12.57
N PRO A 153 17.16 3.52 -13.66
CA PRO A 153 17.73 4.83 -14.01
C PRO A 153 17.50 5.88 -12.93
N LEU A 154 18.56 6.54 -12.46
CA LEU A 154 18.47 7.63 -11.48
C LEU A 154 18.46 8.98 -12.22
N ARG A 155 17.28 9.56 -12.41
CA ARG A 155 17.03 10.82 -13.11
C ARG A 155 16.72 11.93 -12.11
N LEU A 156 17.60 12.91 -11.99
CA LEU A 156 17.50 13.99 -11.00
C LEU A 156 17.10 15.34 -11.60
N LYS A 157 16.87 15.38 -12.91
CA LYS A 157 16.40 16.56 -13.65
C LYS A 157 15.17 16.21 -14.47
N ALA A 158 14.34 17.22 -14.71
CA ALA A 158 13.24 17.09 -15.66
C ALA A 158 13.80 16.81 -17.07
N ILE A 159 13.10 15.97 -17.83
CA ILE A 159 13.50 15.69 -19.22
C ILE A 159 12.94 16.81 -20.09
N ASP A 160 13.83 17.60 -20.67
CA ASP A 160 13.51 18.75 -21.51
C ASP A 160 13.64 18.46 -23.01
N SER A 161 14.33 17.36 -23.37
CA SER A 161 14.60 17.03 -24.78
C SER A 161 14.74 15.52 -25.01
N TYR A 162 14.51 15.09 -26.24
CA TYR A 162 14.71 13.70 -26.67
C TYR A 162 16.18 13.22 -26.55
N SER A 163 17.14 14.13 -26.47
CA SER A 163 18.56 13.79 -26.30
C SER A 163 18.88 13.22 -24.92
N ASN A 164 18.05 13.50 -23.91
CA ASN A 164 18.27 13.11 -22.52
C ASN A 164 17.48 11.86 -22.10
N VAL A 165 16.93 11.13 -23.06
CA VAL A 165 16.14 9.90 -22.77
C VAL A 165 17.03 8.75 -22.32
N LYS A 166 18.24 8.65 -22.86
CA LYS A 166 19.18 7.57 -22.52
C LYS A 166 19.76 7.77 -21.12
N CYS A 167 19.64 6.75 -20.31
CA CYS A 167 20.16 6.74 -18.94
C CYS A 167 20.39 5.29 -18.49
N PRO A 168 21.63 4.91 -18.16
CA PRO A 168 21.90 3.57 -17.67
C PRO A 168 21.22 3.31 -16.32
N ALA A 169 21.07 2.03 -15.97
CA ALA A 169 20.61 1.67 -14.65
C ALA A 169 21.66 2.01 -13.59
N THR A 170 21.22 2.55 -12.47
CA THR A 170 22.01 2.71 -11.26
C THR A 170 21.80 1.49 -10.36
N PRO A 171 22.85 0.93 -9.74
CA PRO A 171 22.73 -0.20 -8.83
C PRO A 171 21.74 0.07 -7.68
N GLN A 172 20.97 -0.95 -7.31
CA GLN A 172 19.90 -0.88 -6.29
C GLN A 172 20.34 -0.19 -4.99
N LEU A 173 21.48 -0.63 -4.45
CA LEU A 173 22.01 -0.07 -3.21
C LEU A 173 22.26 1.44 -3.33
N GLN A 174 22.80 1.90 -4.45
CA GLN A 174 23.07 3.33 -4.67
C GLN A 174 21.78 4.15 -4.80
N VAL A 175 20.74 3.60 -5.46
CA VAL A 175 19.43 4.25 -5.55
C VAL A 175 18.79 4.36 -4.17
N MET A 176 18.88 3.31 -3.35
CA MET A 176 18.34 3.32 -1.99
C MET A 176 19.12 4.26 -1.05
N GLN A 177 20.45 4.30 -1.17
CA GLN A 177 21.28 5.26 -0.43
C GLN A 177 20.95 6.70 -0.82
N PHE A 178 20.73 6.97 -2.11
CA PHE A 178 20.23 8.27 -2.57
C PHE A 178 18.87 8.59 -1.94
N ALA A 179 17.92 7.65 -1.98
CA ALA A 179 16.60 7.87 -1.40
C ALA A 179 16.66 8.16 0.11
N ALA A 180 17.44 7.38 0.86
CA ALA A 180 17.64 7.62 2.29
C ALA A 180 18.26 9.00 2.55
N SER A 181 19.33 9.37 1.84
CA SER A 181 19.99 10.66 1.99
C SER A 181 19.07 11.85 1.67
N GLU A 182 18.22 11.75 0.63
CA GLU A 182 17.24 12.80 0.33
C GLU A 182 16.17 12.92 1.42
N MET A 183 15.71 11.80 1.98
CA MET A 183 14.77 11.80 3.12
C MET A 183 15.41 12.40 4.39
N GLU A 184 16.68 12.07 4.68
CA GLU A 184 17.41 12.63 5.83
C GLU A 184 17.50 14.17 5.75
N LYS A 185 17.77 14.72 4.57
CA LYS A 185 17.78 16.18 4.37
C LYS A 185 16.43 16.84 4.65
N CYS A 186 15.33 16.12 4.50
CA CYS A 186 14.00 16.67 4.77
C CYS A 186 13.75 16.92 6.27
N LEU A 187 14.42 16.16 7.15
CA LEU A 187 14.26 16.27 8.61
C LEU A 187 14.68 17.61 9.18
N GLU A 188 15.52 18.37 8.46
CA GLU A 188 15.95 19.71 8.87
C GLU A 188 14.81 20.75 8.77
N THR A 189 13.82 20.50 7.92
CA THR A 189 12.81 21.48 7.53
C THR A 189 11.39 21.03 7.85
N ILE A 190 11.06 19.74 7.63
CA ILE A 190 9.71 19.21 7.88
C ILE A 190 9.44 19.17 9.39
N THR A 191 8.26 19.66 9.77
CA THR A 191 7.78 19.68 11.15
C THR A 191 6.67 18.62 11.34
N ASP A 192 6.36 18.30 12.60
CA ASP A 192 5.21 17.46 12.97
C ASP A 192 3.99 18.34 13.26
N ASP A 193 3.32 18.75 12.22
CA ASP A 193 2.01 19.34 12.35
C ASP A 193 0.93 18.27 12.17
N LEU A 194 0.54 17.62 13.27
CA LEU A 194 -0.48 16.58 13.28
C LEU A 194 -1.92 17.12 13.12
N THR A 195 -2.10 18.41 12.90
CA THR A 195 -3.40 18.97 12.56
C THR A 195 -3.81 18.67 11.12
N PHE A 196 -2.84 18.34 10.27
CA PHE A 196 -3.07 17.93 8.88
C PHE A 196 -3.61 16.50 8.75
N ALA A 197 -4.05 16.19 7.55
CA ALA A 197 -4.49 14.84 7.20
C ALA A 197 -3.29 13.85 7.22
N PRO A 198 -3.50 12.56 7.50
CA PRO A 198 -2.44 11.57 7.41
C PRO A 198 -1.91 11.34 5.99
N SER A 199 -2.51 11.96 4.96
CA SER A 199 -1.94 12.03 3.61
C SER A 199 -0.77 13.01 3.47
N ASP A 200 -0.62 13.95 4.40
CA ASP A 200 0.49 14.90 4.42
C ASP A 200 1.74 14.28 5.05
N VAL A 201 2.90 14.65 4.50
CA VAL A 201 4.19 14.17 5.02
C VAL A 201 4.60 15.02 6.23
N THR A 202 4.69 14.38 7.39
CA THR A 202 5.19 14.97 8.64
C THR A 202 6.61 14.50 8.94
N LYS A 203 7.26 15.09 9.93
CA LYS A 203 8.60 14.66 10.37
C LYS A 203 8.62 13.20 10.82
N THR A 204 7.66 12.80 11.64
CA THR A 204 7.54 11.41 12.10
C THR A 204 7.20 10.43 10.96
N THR A 205 6.51 10.90 9.89
CA THR A 205 6.34 10.13 8.66
C THR A 205 7.68 9.88 7.97
N VAL A 206 8.52 10.91 7.83
CA VAL A 206 9.86 10.77 7.23
C VAL A 206 10.73 9.81 8.05
N GLU A 207 10.76 9.97 9.37
CA GLU A 207 11.49 9.09 10.30
C GLU A 207 11.03 7.63 10.18
N GLY A 208 9.72 7.38 10.20
CA GLY A 208 9.17 6.02 10.09
C GLY A 208 9.42 5.37 8.71
N ILE A 209 9.42 6.16 7.63
CA ILE A 209 9.78 5.66 6.29
C ILE A 209 11.30 5.43 6.18
N LEU A 210 12.14 6.28 6.77
CA LEU A 210 13.58 6.04 6.87
C LEU A 210 13.88 4.74 7.62
N ALA A 211 13.19 4.47 8.71
CA ALA A 211 13.31 3.19 9.42
C ALA A 211 13.02 2.00 8.48
N ARG A 212 11.97 2.08 7.66
CA ARG A 212 11.62 1.04 6.68
C ARG A 212 12.66 0.92 5.57
N VAL A 213 13.16 2.03 5.04
CA VAL A 213 14.19 2.04 3.98
C VAL A 213 15.46 1.38 4.47
N TYR A 214 15.96 1.78 5.64
CA TYR A 214 17.17 1.19 6.20
C TYR A 214 16.98 -0.28 6.60
N LEU A 215 15.82 -0.65 7.14
CA LEU A 215 15.50 -2.04 7.43
C LEU A 215 15.47 -2.92 6.16
N TYR A 216 15.00 -2.36 5.04
CA TYR A 216 15.03 -3.06 3.75
C TYR A 216 16.46 -3.16 3.20
N MET A 217 17.26 -2.08 3.28
CA MET A 217 18.67 -2.07 2.87
C MET A 217 19.54 -3.06 3.67
N ALA A 218 19.20 -3.28 4.93
CA ALA A 218 19.88 -4.26 5.79
C ALA A 218 19.53 -5.72 5.46
N GLY A 219 18.44 -5.94 4.70
CA GLY A 219 17.93 -7.28 4.37
C GLY A 219 18.68 -7.97 3.23
N GLU A 220 18.23 -9.20 2.93
CA GLU A 220 18.81 -10.06 1.88
C GLU A 220 18.38 -9.65 0.44
N ALA A 221 17.38 -8.76 0.31
CA ALA A 221 16.86 -8.33 -0.99
C ALA A 221 17.73 -7.29 -1.70
N VAL A 222 18.72 -6.71 -1.02
CA VAL A 222 19.58 -5.65 -1.59
C VAL A 222 20.97 -6.20 -1.88
N GLU A 223 21.25 -6.35 -3.16
CA GLU A 223 22.53 -6.89 -3.63
C GLU A 223 23.69 -5.92 -3.37
N GLY A 224 24.86 -6.48 -3.07
CA GLY A 224 26.09 -5.72 -2.88
C GLY A 224 26.26 -5.06 -1.51
N THR A 225 25.31 -5.25 -0.59
CA THR A 225 25.43 -4.77 0.80
C THR A 225 26.35 -5.67 1.60
N THR A 226 27.42 -5.11 2.19
CA THR A 226 28.34 -5.87 3.05
C THR A 226 27.74 -6.16 4.44
N ALA A 227 28.31 -7.11 5.19
CA ALA A 227 27.84 -7.42 6.54
C ALA A 227 27.96 -6.20 7.48
N GLU A 228 29.01 -5.41 7.36
CA GLU A 228 29.22 -4.19 8.14
C GLU A 228 28.14 -3.13 7.79
N GLN A 229 27.80 -2.97 6.52
CA GLN A 229 26.76 -2.07 6.08
C GLN A 229 25.37 -2.55 6.55
N LYS A 230 25.08 -3.86 6.47
CA LYS A 230 23.82 -4.41 7.00
C LYS A 230 23.68 -4.10 8.48
N HIS A 231 24.73 -4.32 9.27
CA HIS A 231 24.74 -4.00 10.69
C HIS A 231 24.51 -2.51 10.95
N GLU A 232 25.20 -1.62 10.22
CA GLU A 232 24.98 -0.16 10.30
C GLU A 232 23.53 0.20 9.96
N TYR A 233 22.96 -0.37 8.91
CA TYR A 233 21.59 -0.07 8.48
C TYR A 233 20.56 -0.59 9.47
N PHE A 234 20.76 -1.72 10.13
CA PHE A 234 19.91 -2.14 11.25
C PHE A 234 19.95 -1.13 12.40
N GLY A 235 21.13 -0.61 12.73
CA GLY A 235 21.28 0.45 13.74
C GLY A 235 20.50 1.72 13.34
N LYS A 236 20.67 2.20 12.11
CA LYS A 236 19.93 3.38 11.61
C LYS A 236 18.42 3.15 11.57
N ALA A 237 17.97 1.98 11.15
CA ALA A 237 16.54 1.63 11.16
C ALA A 237 15.96 1.69 12.58
N ALA A 238 16.70 1.17 13.56
CA ALA A 238 16.32 1.23 14.98
C ALA A 238 16.29 2.69 15.48
N ASP A 239 17.29 3.49 15.14
CA ASP A 239 17.39 4.89 15.59
C ASP A 239 16.20 5.72 15.06
N TYR A 240 15.86 5.62 13.77
CA TYR A 240 14.72 6.33 13.21
C TYR A 240 13.39 5.86 13.77
N ALA A 241 13.18 4.56 13.95
CA ALA A 241 11.99 4.05 14.60
C ALA A 241 11.90 4.52 16.06
N ARG A 242 13.01 4.57 16.80
CA ARG A 242 13.08 5.09 18.15
C ARG A 242 12.72 6.57 18.21
N MET A 243 13.18 7.41 17.27
CA MET A 243 12.81 8.84 17.21
C MET A 243 11.29 9.02 17.14
N VAL A 244 10.60 8.22 16.34
CA VAL A 244 9.13 8.24 16.28
C VAL A 244 8.53 7.84 17.63
N ILE A 245 9.01 6.77 18.25
CA ILE A 245 8.50 6.27 19.54
C ILE A 245 8.70 7.32 20.64
N GLU A 246 9.90 7.88 20.74
CA GLU A 246 10.27 8.88 21.76
C GLU A 246 9.60 10.24 21.54
N SER A 247 9.11 10.53 20.33
CA SER A 247 8.34 11.75 20.06
C SER A 247 7.06 11.84 20.89
N GLY A 248 6.52 10.70 21.32
CA GLY A 248 5.29 10.61 22.10
C GLY A 248 4.03 11.06 21.36
N LYS A 249 4.12 11.33 20.05
CA LYS A 249 3.03 11.89 19.24
C LYS A 249 2.03 10.85 18.73
N HIS A 250 2.45 9.60 18.67
CA HIS A 250 1.65 8.50 18.15
C HIS A 250 1.43 7.45 19.24
N GLN A 251 0.24 6.88 19.23
CA GLN A 251 -0.16 5.81 20.14
C GLN A 251 -0.97 4.76 19.39
N LEU A 252 -1.05 3.55 19.92
CA LEU A 252 -1.97 2.55 19.40
C LEU A 252 -3.40 2.93 19.78
N ASN A 253 -4.30 2.98 18.79
CA ASN A 253 -5.72 3.10 19.07
C ASN A 253 -6.16 1.86 19.87
N PRO A 254 -6.81 2.01 21.03
CA PRO A 254 -7.21 0.88 21.87
C PRO A 254 -8.18 -0.08 21.18
N ASP A 255 -8.88 0.39 20.15
CA ASP A 255 -9.74 -0.42 19.31
C ASP A 255 -9.09 -0.65 17.93
N TYR A 256 -8.59 -1.85 17.72
CA TYR A 256 -7.97 -2.24 16.44
C TYR A 256 -8.88 -2.02 15.23
N ALA A 257 -10.18 -2.30 15.37
CA ALA A 257 -11.13 -2.12 14.27
C ALA A 257 -11.31 -0.65 13.91
N GLN A 258 -11.25 0.26 14.90
CA GLN A 258 -11.44 1.69 14.67
C GLN A 258 -10.39 2.29 13.73
N VAL A 259 -9.15 1.79 13.75
CA VAL A 259 -8.10 2.21 12.82
C VAL A 259 -8.57 2.07 11.36
N PHE A 260 -9.13 0.91 11.02
CA PHE A 260 -9.61 0.65 9.66
C PHE A 260 -10.96 1.29 9.36
N ILE A 261 -11.84 1.40 10.34
CA ILE A 261 -13.12 2.14 10.20
C ILE A 261 -12.83 3.60 9.85
N ASN A 262 -11.81 4.20 10.45
CA ASN A 262 -11.41 5.56 10.13
C ASN A 262 -10.92 5.68 8.68
N MET A 263 -10.04 4.79 8.22
CA MET A 263 -9.56 4.75 6.83
C MET A 263 -10.69 4.53 5.81
N ILE A 264 -11.62 3.62 6.12
CA ILE A 264 -12.77 3.33 5.26
C ILE A 264 -13.71 4.54 5.16
N GLY A 265 -13.90 5.24 6.29
CA GLY A 265 -14.78 6.39 6.40
C GLY A 265 -14.14 7.74 6.07
N ASP A 266 -12.86 7.76 5.68
CA ASP A 266 -12.08 8.99 5.48
C ASP A 266 -12.16 9.92 6.71
N LYS A 267 -11.94 9.32 7.87
CA LYS A 267 -11.92 10.01 9.15
C LYS A 267 -10.52 9.93 9.74
N TYR A 268 -10.00 11.07 10.16
CA TYR A 268 -8.67 11.11 10.76
C TYR A 268 -8.73 10.86 12.26
N ASP A 269 -7.87 9.94 12.74
CA ASP A 269 -7.68 9.67 14.16
C ASP A 269 -6.84 10.81 14.77
N LYS A 270 -7.51 11.75 15.42
CA LYS A 270 -6.87 12.91 16.07
C LYS A 270 -6.62 12.71 17.57
N GLU A 271 -6.86 11.52 18.08
CA GLU A 271 -6.62 11.17 19.48
C GLU A 271 -5.35 10.34 19.64
N TYR A 272 -5.19 9.30 18.80
CA TYR A 272 -4.07 8.37 18.89
C TYR A 272 -3.05 8.55 17.77
N TYR A 273 -3.46 9.09 16.62
CA TYR A 273 -2.61 9.25 15.43
C TYR A 273 -1.88 7.95 15.04
N GLU A 274 -2.57 6.81 15.20
CA GLU A 274 -1.96 5.50 14.85
C GLU A 274 -1.69 5.38 13.35
N SER A 275 -2.56 5.90 12.50
CA SER A 275 -2.29 6.03 11.07
C SER A 275 -1.42 7.27 10.86
N MET A 276 -0.19 7.03 10.42
CA MET A 276 0.84 8.08 10.29
C MET A 276 0.93 8.63 8.87
N TRP A 277 0.68 7.78 7.88
CA TRP A 277 0.70 8.17 6.47
C TRP A 277 -0.23 7.29 5.65
N GLU A 278 -1.09 7.92 4.84
CA GLU A 278 -2.09 7.27 4.00
C GLU A 278 -2.04 7.79 2.56
N ALA A 279 -2.35 6.91 1.60
CA ALA A 279 -2.78 7.34 0.28
C ALA A 279 -4.30 7.54 0.32
N ASP A 280 -4.75 8.78 0.11
CA ASP A 280 -6.14 9.19 0.18
C ASP A 280 -6.88 8.93 -1.13
N PHE A 281 -8.12 8.48 -1.04
CA PHE A 281 -8.94 8.24 -2.22
C PHE A 281 -10.33 8.86 -2.07
N LEU A 282 -10.70 9.69 -3.03
CA LEU A 282 -12.05 10.26 -3.11
C LEU A 282 -13.09 9.23 -3.55
N GLY A 283 -12.74 8.37 -4.51
CA GLY A 283 -13.57 7.28 -5.00
C GLY A 283 -14.81 7.71 -5.77
N ASP A 284 -14.87 8.94 -6.27
CA ASP A 284 -16.05 9.51 -6.95
C ASP A 284 -16.06 9.32 -8.47
N ARG A 285 -14.96 8.79 -9.03
CA ARG A 285 -14.76 8.61 -10.47
C ARG A 285 -14.85 9.93 -11.27
N SER A 286 -14.70 11.07 -10.64
CA SER A 286 -14.77 12.36 -11.30
C SER A 286 -13.53 12.68 -12.14
N SER A 287 -12.40 12.07 -11.79
CA SER A 287 -11.13 12.27 -12.50
C SER A 287 -11.01 11.36 -13.72
N PRO A 288 -10.79 11.92 -14.93
CA PRO A 288 -10.56 11.14 -16.15
C PRO A 288 -9.25 10.34 -16.12
N ASP A 289 -8.28 10.74 -15.31
CA ASP A 289 -6.93 10.17 -15.26
C ASP A 289 -6.76 9.10 -14.18
N TYR A 290 -7.84 8.55 -13.64
CA TYR A 290 -7.82 7.53 -12.58
C TYR A 290 -7.19 7.98 -11.24
N TYR A 291 -6.99 9.27 -11.03
CA TYR A 291 -6.59 9.80 -9.73
C TYR A 291 -7.73 9.70 -8.71
N GLY A 292 -7.35 9.46 -7.45
CA GLY A 292 -8.30 9.44 -6.34
C GLY A 292 -9.30 8.27 -6.37
N ASN A 293 -9.07 7.24 -7.19
CA ASN A 293 -9.93 6.07 -7.29
C ASN A 293 -9.18 4.80 -6.85
N SER A 294 -9.72 4.11 -5.85
CA SER A 294 -9.17 2.88 -5.31
C SER A 294 -10.09 1.69 -5.60
N ARG A 295 -9.51 0.50 -5.68
CA ARG A 295 -10.22 -0.79 -5.69
C ARG A 295 -9.98 -1.62 -4.43
N TRP A 296 -9.44 -1.04 -3.39
CA TRP A 296 -9.10 -1.80 -2.19
C TRP A 296 -10.32 -2.48 -1.57
N GLY A 297 -11.41 -1.75 -1.33
CA GLY A 297 -12.62 -2.34 -0.76
C GLY A 297 -13.31 -3.32 -1.70
N GLU A 298 -13.17 -3.14 -3.01
CA GLU A 298 -13.80 -4.02 -4.00
C GLU A 298 -12.99 -5.30 -4.23
N LEU A 299 -11.68 -5.21 -4.43
CA LEU A 299 -10.83 -6.39 -4.70
C LEU A 299 -10.41 -7.08 -3.41
N ASN A 300 -10.17 -6.31 -2.34
CA ASN A 300 -9.64 -6.75 -1.06
C ASN A 300 -10.64 -6.59 0.09
N GLY A 301 -11.92 -6.58 -0.19
CA GLY A 301 -13.00 -6.53 0.80
C GLY A 301 -13.73 -7.86 0.95
N LEU A 302 -14.79 -7.86 1.75
CA LEU A 302 -15.67 -9.01 1.90
C LEU A 302 -16.44 -9.26 0.60
N ARG A 303 -16.34 -10.47 0.07
CA ARG A 303 -17.03 -10.83 -1.16
C ARG A 303 -18.54 -10.61 -1.04
N SER A 304 -19.13 -9.98 -2.06
CA SER A 304 -20.56 -9.88 -2.28
C SER A 304 -20.84 -10.34 -3.72
N SER A 305 -21.62 -11.41 -3.88
CA SER A 305 -21.82 -12.06 -5.18
C SER A 305 -22.90 -11.39 -6.04
N ASN A 306 -23.58 -10.33 -5.56
CA ASN A 306 -24.56 -9.62 -6.38
C ASN A 306 -24.24 -8.14 -6.53
N CYS A 307 -23.57 -7.88 -7.61
CA CYS A 307 -23.85 -6.67 -8.36
C CYS A 307 -25.04 -6.99 -9.25
N GLY A 308 -26.20 -6.41 -8.98
CA GLY A 308 -27.27 -6.36 -9.95
C GLY A 308 -26.69 -5.85 -11.28
N THR A 309 -27.24 -6.26 -12.38
CA THR A 309 -26.82 -5.85 -13.75
C THR A 309 -26.86 -4.32 -13.96
N ASN A 310 -27.40 -3.57 -13.03
CA ASN A 310 -27.44 -2.12 -13.02
C ASN A 310 -26.48 -1.57 -11.98
N PHE A 311 -25.30 -1.12 -12.42
CA PHE A 311 -24.34 -0.37 -11.58
C PHE A 311 -24.94 0.87 -10.89
N SER A 312 -26.12 1.34 -11.31
CA SER A 312 -26.83 2.46 -10.71
C SER A 312 -27.50 2.16 -9.37
N GLU A 313 -27.69 0.87 -9.05
CA GLU A 313 -28.34 0.38 -7.82
C GLU A 313 -27.39 -0.44 -6.96
N MET A 314 -26.09 -0.41 -7.25
CA MET A 314 -25.10 -1.12 -6.41
C MET A 314 -25.15 -0.59 -4.99
N ASN A 315 -25.46 -1.49 -4.10
CA ASN A 315 -25.27 -1.26 -2.68
C ASN A 315 -23.79 -0.99 -2.38
N THR A 316 -23.55 -0.19 -1.39
CA THR A 316 -22.23 0.15 -0.86
C THR A 316 -21.36 -1.06 -0.48
N ASN A 317 -21.91 -2.26 -0.54
CA ASN A 317 -21.32 -3.51 -0.06
C ASN A 317 -20.67 -4.36 -1.16
N PHE A 318 -20.77 -3.95 -2.43
CA PHE A 318 -20.24 -4.77 -3.53
C PHE A 318 -18.72 -4.93 -3.44
N ALA A 319 -18.26 -6.17 -3.44
CA ALA A 319 -16.85 -6.52 -3.54
C ALA A 319 -16.68 -7.86 -4.27
N TYR A 320 -15.71 -7.94 -5.19
CA TYR A 320 -15.30 -9.22 -5.76
C TYR A 320 -14.64 -10.12 -4.73
N GLY A 321 -13.90 -9.54 -3.76
CA GLY A 321 -13.16 -10.30 -2.77
C GLY A 321 -12.20 -11.27 -3.45
N LEU A 322 -11.22 -10.75 -4.21
CA LEU A 322 -10.29 -11.58 -4.98
C LEU A 322 -9.15 -12.15 -4.13
N PHE A 323 -9.03 -11.68 -2.90
CA PHE A 323 -7.98 -12.12 -1.99
C PHE A 323 -8.57 -12.74 -0.73
N SER A 324 -7.90 -13.76 -0.24
CA SER A 324 -8.21 -14.41 1.03
C SER A 324 -6.94 -14.68 1.83
N ASN A 325 -7.10 -15.02 3.11
CA ASN A 325 -5.98 -15.52 3.89
C ASN A 325 -5.54 -16.91 3.39
N THR A 326 -4.28 -17.24 3.66
CA THR A 326 -3.80 -18.62 3.63
C THR A 326 -4.08 -19.31 4.97
N ILE A 327 -3.91 -20.63 5.03
CA ILE A 327 -4.00 -21.37 6.30
C ILE A 327 -2.97 -20.88 7.34
N LYS A 328 -1.80 -20.41 6.89
CA LYS A 328 -0.75 -19.89 7.77
C LYS A 328 -1.22 -18.69 8.61
N LEU A 329 -1.90 -17.72 7.99
CA LEU A 329 -2.41 -16.56 8.75
C LEU A 329 -3.43 -16.99 9.81
N TRP A 330 -4.32 -17.91 9.45
CA TRP A 330 -5.27 -18.46 10.42
C TRP A 330 -4.57 -19.08 11.62
N GLU A 331 -3.60 -19.97 11.36
CA GLU A 331 -2.84 -20.63 12.42
C GLU A 331 -2.04 -19.68 13.30
N LEU A 332 -1.47 -18.62 12.70
CA LEU A 332 -0.78 -17.59 13.47
C LEU A 332 -1.70 -16.92 14.49
N TYR A 333 -2.97 -16.67 14.15
CA TYR A 333 -3.93 -16.15 15.10
C TYR A 333 -4.35 -17.16 16.17
N MET A 334 -4.16 -18.45 15.91
CA MET A 334 -4.55 -19.54 16.81
C MET A 334 -3.38 -20.09 17.64
N ASP A 335 -2.14 -19.63 17.41
CA ASP A 335 -0.93 -20.19 18.03
C ASP A 335 -0.96 -20.20 19.56
N ASP A 336 -1.60 -19.20 20.16
CA ASP A 336 -1.70 -19.08 21.62
C ASP A 336 -2.85 -19.92 22.22
N ASP A 337 -3.70 -20.55 21.38
CA ASP A 337 -4.91 -21.27 21.80
C ASP A 337 -5.09 -22.65 21.13
N ARG A 338 -4.01 -23.26 20.61
CA ARG A 338 -4.08 -24.56 19.90
C ARG A 338 -4.80 -25.67 20.67
N THR A 339 -4.69 -25.69 21.99
CA THR A 339 -5.39 -26.67 22.85
C THR A 339 -6.90 -26.46 22.86
N LYS A 340 -7.38 -25.26 22.53
CA LYS A 340 -8.80 -24.95 22.40
C LYS A 340 -9.34 -25.25 20.99
N LEU A 341 -8.48 -25.17 19.95
CA LEU A 341 -8.79 -25.52 18.57
C LEU A 341 -9.26 -26.98 18.41
N GLU A 342 -8.64 -27.91 19.11
CA GLU A 342 -9.01 -29.32 19.07
C GLU A 342 -10.38 -29.62 19.69
N LYS A 343 -10.89 -28.72 20.52
CA LYS A 343 -12.12 -28.90 21.28
C LYS A 343 -13.26 -27.95 20.89
N ASN A 344 -12.96 -26.75 20.37
CA ASN A 344 -14.00 -25.79 20.03
C ASN A 344 -13.45 -24.67 19.11
N LEU A 345 -13.69 -24.77 17.81
CA LEU A 345 -13.29 -23.79 16.79
C LEU A 345 -13.90 -22.38 16.98
N SER A 346 -14.76 -22.22 17.96
CA SER A 346 -15.53 -20.98 18.21
C SER A 346 -14.84 -19.94 19.09
N VAL A 347 -13.75 -20.26 19.75
CA VAL A 347 -13.08 -19.34 20.68
C VAL A 347 -11.82 -18.76 20.03
N VAL A 348 -11.98 -17.65 19.32
CA VAL A 348 -10.86 -16.84 18.87
C VAL A 348 -10.65 -15.74 19.91
N THR A 349 -9.49 -15.72 20.54
CA THR A 349 -9.14 -14.72 21.56
C THR A 349 -8.55 -13.47 20.93
N ASP A 350 -7.85 -13.58 19.79
CA ASP A 350 -7.24 -12.43 19.11
C ASP A 350 -8.32 -11.57 18.42
N LYS A 351 -8.58 -10.39 18.97
CA LYS A 351 -9.57 -9.43 18.42
C LYS A 351 -9.24 -8.99 17.01
N ARG A 352 -7.97 -8.99 16.61
CA ARG A 352 -7.54 -8.64 15.25
C ARG A 352 -8.06 -9.65 14.25
N GLN A 353 -8.05 -10.94 14.60
CA GLN A 353 -8.58 -11.98 13.73
C GLN A 353 -10.08 -11.80 13.49
N GLN A 354 -10.85 -11.44 14.52
CA GLN A 354 -12.29 -11.22 14.40
C GLN A 354 -12.63 -10.11 13.40
N TRP A 355 -11.88 -9.02 13.41
CA TRP A 355 -12.05 -7.93 12.45
C TRP A 355 -11.52 -8.29 11.08
N THR A 356 -10.30 -8.83 10.99
CA THR A 356 -9.56 -9.07 9.74
C THR A 356 -10.10 -10.24 8.94
N LEU A 357 -10.54 -11.32 9.61
CA LEU A 357 -11.03 -12.55 9.01
C LEU A 357 -12.44 -12.87 9.50
N PRO A 358 -13.44 -12.03 9.21
CA PRO A 358 -14.79 -12.25 9.70
C PRO A 358 -15.37 -13.57 9.16
N PRO A 359 -16.28 -14.22 9.92
CA PRO A 359 -16.84 -15.51 9.55
C PRO A 359 -18.00 -15.40 8.55
N TYR A 360 -18.08 -14.34 7.78
CA TYR A 360 -19.16 -14.12 6.83
C TYR A 360 -18.67 -13.46 5.54
N HIS A 361 -19.45 -13.59 4.52
CA HIS A 361 -19.42 -12.83 3.28
C HIS A 361 -20.87 -12.68 2.77
N TYR A 362 -21.07 -11.88 1.75
CA TYR A 362 -22.41 -11.64 1.22
C TYR A 362 -22.74 -12.60 0.08
N ASN A 363 -23.96 -13.18 0.09
CA ASN A 363 -24.52 -13.94 -1.02
C ASN A 363 -25.59 -13.11 -1.74
N GLY A 364 -25.52 -13.10 -3.05
CA GLY A 364 -26.13 -12.46 -4.10
C GLY A 364 -27.49 -12.26 -4.22
N THR A 365 -28.58 -12.02 -3.86
CA THR A 365 -29.79 -11.54 -4.56
C THR A 365 -30.47 -10.32 -3.97
N GLY A 366 -29.92 -9.70 -2.98
CA GLY A 366 -30.50 -8.52 -2.35
C GLY A 366 -29.73 -8.06 -1.14
N GLU A 367 -30.08 -6.90 -0.66
CA GLU A 367 -29.45 -6.21 0.46
C GLU A 367 -29.39 -7.00 1.76
N GLU A 368 -30.13 -8.09 1.88
CA GLU A 368 -30.36 -8.80 3.13
C GLU A 368 -29.88 -10.24 3.15
N SER A 369 -29.35 -10.80 2.06
CA SER A 369 -28.90 -12.19 2.06
C SER A 369 -27.47 -12.35 2.54
N TRP A 370 -27.29 -12.35 3.83
CA TRP A 370 -26.06 -12.67 4.51
C TRP A 370 -25.86 -14.17 4.53
N VAL A 371 -24.75 -14.65 4.00
CA VAL A 371 -24.33 -16.02 4.24
C VAL A 371 -23.38 -16.02 5.41
N TYR A 372 -23.86 -16.57 6.47
CA TYR A 372 -23.05 -16.93 7.62
C TYR A 372 -22.54 -18.33 7.42
N PRO A 373 -21.28 -18.53 7.14
CA PRO A 373 -20.75 -19.88 7.10
C PRO A 373 -20.86 -20.60 8.45
N TYR A 374 -21.34 -19.92 9.53
CA TYR A 374 -21.15 -20.42 10.89
C TYR A 374 -22.32 -20.23 11.86
N GLY A 375 -23.50 -20.10 11.37
CA GLY A 375 -24.67 -20.18 12.24
C GLY A 375 -24.95 -19.02 13.19
N GLY A 376 -24.33 -17.88 13.01
CA GLY A 376 -24.64 -16.66 13.77
C GLY A 376 -25.97 -16.01 13.37
N ASP A 377 -26.54 -15.16 14.23
CA ASP A 377 -27.73 -14.38 13.92
C ASP A 377 -27.39 -13.25 12.92
N PRO A 378 -28.14 -13.13 11.81
CA PRO A 378 -28.00 -12.01 10.88
C PRO A 378 -28.05 -10.62 11.52
N SER A 379 -28.80 -10.47 12.60
CA SER A 379 -28.89 -9.21 13.34
C SER A 379 -27.58 -8.78 14.00
N ASP A 380 -26.76 -9.74 14.40
CA ASP A 380 -25.50 -9.46 15.09
C ASP A 380 -24.43 -8.94 14.12
N ALA A 381 -24.42 -9.42 12.88
CA ALA A 381 -23.52 -8.87 11.87
C ALA A 381 -23.94 -7.46 11.41
N ARG A 382 -25.23 -7.18 11.34
CA ARG A 382 -25.73 -5.82 11.07
C ARG A 382 -25.28 -4.83 12.13
N LYS A 383 -25.25 -5.21 13.39
CA LYS A 383 -24.72 -4.40 14.49
C LYS A 383 -23.22 -4.14 14.33
N LEU A 384 -22.45 -5.14 13.92
CA LEU A 384 -21.04 -5.01 13.63
C LEU A 384 -20.77 -4.02 12.49
N ILE A 385 -21.58 -4.09 11.42
CA ILE A 385 -21.50 -3.22 10.24
C ILE A 385 -21.85 -1.78 10.56
N ALA A 386 -22.88 -1.59 11.36
CA ALA A 386 -23.32 -0.25 11.72
C ALA A 386 -22.31 0.49 12.61
N GLY A 387 -21.22 -0.16 13.02
CA GLY A 387 -20.25 0.39 13.97
C GLY A 387 -20.85 0.66 15.35
N ILE A 388 -22.10 0.17 15.58
CA ILE A 388 -22.87 0.43 16.80
C ILE A 388 -22.50 -0.55 17.90
N ASP A 389 -22.17 -1.78 17.52
CA ASP A 389 -21.74 -2.81 18.45
C ASP A 389 -20.45 -3.47 17.91
N LYS A 390 -19.33 -3.09 18.52
CA LYS A 390 -18.01 -3.66 18.23
C LYS A 390 -17.73 -4.91 19.06
N THR A 391 -18.74 -5.43 19.77
CA THR A 391 -18.61 -6.65 20.54
C THR A 391 -18.20 -7.80 19.62
N PRO A 392 -17.22 -8.60 20.02
CA PRO A 392 -16.76 -9.72 19.21
C PRO A 392 -17.92 -10.64 18.89
N TYR A 393 -18.04 -11.01 17.64
CA TYR A 393 -19.06 -11.89 17.10
C TYR A 393 -19.17 -13.26 17.83
N TYR A 394 -18.23 -13.58 18.70
CA TYR A 394 -18.04 -14.86 19.37
C TYR A 394 -18.25 -14.79 20.89
N THR A 395 -19.34 -14.24 21.37
CA THR A 395 -19.55 -14.14 22.82
C THR A 395 -20.13 -15.39 23.45
N SER A 396 -20.59 -16.38 22.71
CA SER A 396 -21.18 -17.58 23.32
C SER A 396 -21.11 -18.78 22.39
N GLY A 397 -20.12 -19.64 22.54
CA GLY A 397 -20.10 -21.08 22.23
C GLY A 397 -20.95 -21.64 21.06
N ALA A 398 -21.36 -20.78 20.11
CA ALA A 398 -22.11 -21.22 18.95
C ALA A 398 -21.17 -22.01 18.03
N GLU A 399 -21.49 -23.27 17.81
CA GLU A 399 -20.79 -24.11 16.84
C GLU A 399 -20.81 -23.44 15.47
N LEU A 400 -19.63 -23.29 14.89
CA LEU A 400 -19.41 -22.76 13.55
C LEU A 400 -19.95 -23.78 12.52
N LYS A 401 -21.21 -23.68 12.13
CA LYS A 401 -21.83 -24.53 11.10
C LYS A 401 -22.18 -23.71 9.87
N ASP A 402 -21.82 -24.20 8.70
CA ASP A 402 -22.28 -23.63 7.44
C ASP A 402 -23.79 -23.87 7.29
N ARG A 403 -24.58 -22.78 7.32
CA ARG A 403 -26.05 -22.86 7.20
C ARG A 403 -26.54 -23.22 5.80
N ASN A 404 -25.71 -23.09 4.78
CA ASN A 404 -26.10 -23.39 3.40
C ASN A 404 -25.75 -24.82 2.97
N SER A 405 -25.03 -25.55 3.79
CA SER A 405 -24.75 -26.95 3.52
C SER A 405 -25.97 -27.79 3.85
N THR A 406 -26.45 -28.52 2.86
CA THR A 406 -27.40 -29.61 3.06
C THR A 406 -26.75 -30.77 3.82
N ASN A 407 -25.43 -30.80 3.90
CA ASN A 407 -24.63 -31.71 4.70
C ASN A 407 -24.16 -31.02 5.96
N LYS A 408 -24.70 -31.39 7.08
CA LYS A 408 -24.41 -30.83 8.41
C LYS A 408 -22.98 -31.03 8.92
N GLU A 409 -22.09 -31.59 8.11
CA GLU A 409 -20.69 -31.92 8.42
C GLU A 409 -19.69 -31.25 7.47
N GLU A 410 -20.09 -30.26 6.66
CA GLU A 410 -19.11 -29.59 5.81
C GLU A 410 -18.10 -28.81 6.65
N THR A 411 -16.88 -29.22 6.45
CA THR A 411 -15.70 -28.72 7.12
C THR A 411 -15.50 -27.23 6.83
N TYR A 412 -15.45 -26.49 7.87
CA TYR A 412 -14.99 -25.13 7.94
C TYR A 412 -13.59 -24.95 7.32
N TYR A 413 -13.44 -23.97 6.43
CA TYR A 413 -12.18 -23.70 5.74
C TYR A 413 -11.52 -22.40 6.21
N PRO A 414 -10.77 -22.44 7.31
CA PRO A 414 -10.13 -21.25 7.87
C PRO A 414 -9.12 -20.58 6.92
N GLY A 415 -8.55 -21.32 5.97
CA GLY A 415 -7.60 -20.82 4.99
C GLY A 415 -8.23 -20.15 3.76
N SER A 416 -9.48 -19.68 3.83
CA SER A 416 -10.18 -19.11 2.65
C SER A 416 -11.12 -17.97 3.02
N ARG A 417 -10.87 -17.26 4.09
CA ARG A 417 -11.66 -16.10 4.52
C ARG A 417 -11.23 -14.83 3.80
N TYR A 418 -12.21 -14.02 3.44
CA TYR A 418 -11.99 -12.73 2.83
C TYR A 418 -11.47 -11.69 3.82
N CYS A 419 -10.80 -10.67 3.30
CA CYS A 419 -10.29 -9.57 4.11
C CYS A 419 -11.43 -8.71 4.68
N GLY A 420 -11.48 -8.56 6.00
CA GLY A 420 -12.39 -7.66 6.67
C GLY A 420 -11.81 -6.27 6.97
N LYS A 421 -10.49 -6.06 6.84
CA LYS A 421 -9.88 -4.77 7.16
C LYS A 421 -10.45 -3.63 6.33
N PHE A 422 -10.70 -3.87 5.03
CA PHE A 422 -11.15 -2.86 4.07
C PHE A 422 -12.56 -3.16 3.58
N ARG A 423 -13.45 -3.57 4.50
CA ARG A 423 -14.84 -3.91 4.20
C ARG A 423 -15.65 -2.68 3.82
N ARG A 424 -16.46 -2.78 2.76
CA ARG A 424 -17.20 -1.63 2.23
C ARG A 424 -18.47 -1.30 3.00
N GLU A 425 -19.01 -2.20 3.81
CA GLU A 425 -20.23 -1.98 4.57
C GLU A 425 -20.11 -0.89 5.65
N VAL A 426 -18.91 -0.53 6.07
CA VAL A 426 -18.67 0.60 6.98
C VAL A 426 -18.25 1.87 6.24
N GLN A 427 -18.34 1.86 4.91
CA GLN A 427 -18.07 3.03 4.10
C GLN A 427 -19.09 4.14 4.42
N TYR A 428 -18.60 5.35 4.60
CA TYR A 428 -19.38 6.47 5.15
C TYR A 428 -20.66 6.78 4.36
N GLU A 429 -21.81 6.91 5.07
CA GLU A 429 -23.12 7.18 4.47
C GLU A 429 -23.20 8.50 3.68
N GLY A 430 -22.43 9.52 4.02
CA GLY A 430 -22.36 10.80 3.30
C GLY A 430 -21.79 10.70 1.90
N ARG A 431 -21.10 9.60 1.58
CA ARG A 431 -20.54 9.31 0.26
C ARG A 431 -21.44 8.42 -0.59
N LYS A 432 -22.76 8.55 -0.48
CA LYS A 432 -23.79 7.71 -1.14
C LYS A 432 -23.72 7.61 -2.68
N ASN A 433 -22.85 8.37 -3.34
CA ASN A 433 -22.71 8.34 -4.79
C ASN A 433 -21.69 7.31 -5.31
N PHE A 434 -21.15 6.44 -4.46
CA PHE A 434 -20.28 5.35 -4.88
C PHE A 434 -21.08 4.23 -5.56
N LYS A 435 -21.61 4.53 -6.72
CA LYS A 435 -22.34 3.59 -7.59
C LYS A 435 -21.39 2.71 -8.40
N SER A 436 -20.18 2.41 -7.93
CA SER A 436 -19.23 1.74 -8.76
C SER A 436 -18.31 0.80 -8.01
N ILE A 437 -17.53 0.03 -8.77
CA ILE A 437 -16.41 -0.77 -8.31
C ILE A 437 -15.34 0.06 -7.58
N TRP A 438 -15.31 1.38 -7.81
CA TRP A 438 -14.39 2.31 -7.19
C TRP A 438 -14.78 2.62 -5.75
N CYS A 439 -13.80 2.80 -4.89
CA CYS A 439 -14.02 3.17 -3.50
C CYS A 439 -13.07 4.27 -3.05
N GLY A 440 -13.50 5.03 -2.03
CA GLY A 440 -12.69 6.05 -1.37
C GLY A 440 -12.07 5.53 -0.07
N ILE A 441 -11.67 4.27 -0.05
CA ILE A 441 -10.99 3.69 1.10
C ILE A 441 -9.53 4.06 1.04
N ASN A 442 -9.04 4.74 2.08
CA ASN A 442 -7.63 5.12 2.19
C ASN A 442 -6.75 3.90 2.46
N VAL A 443 -5.53 3.96 1.96
CA VAL A 443 -4.56 2.87 2.06
C VAL A 443 -3.44 3.27 3.01
N PRO A 444 -3.20 2.52 4.10
CA PRO A 444 -2.13 2.84 5.03
C PRO A 444 -0.76 2.61 4.37
N LEU A 445 0.05 3.66 4.34
CA LEU A 445 1.45 3.61 3.92
C LEU A 445 2.37 3.41 5.12
N LEU A 446 1.99 3.97 6.27
CA LEU A 446 2.72 3.81 7.53
C LEU A 446 1.75 3.89 8.71
N ARG A 447 1.85 2.95 9.64
CA ARG A 447 1.16 2.97 10.93
C ARG A 447 2.14 2.86 12.10
N TYR A 448 1.78 3.42 13.25
CA TYR A 448 2.61 3.36 14.45
C TYR A 448 2.90 1.92 14.90
N SER A 449 1.96 1.01 14.72
CA SER A 449 2.17 -0.43 14.98
C SER A 449 3.31 -1.03 14.14
N ASP A 450 3.49 -0.59 12.89
CA ASP A 450 4.62 -1.01 12.05
C ASP A 450 5.95 -0.44 12.57
N VAL A 451 5.96 0.81 13.05
CA VAL A 451 7.15 1.43 13.64
C VAL A 451 7.63 0.65 14.87
N LEU A 452 6.72 0.26 15.78
CA LEU A 452 7.06 -0.56 16.94
C LEU A 452 7.70 -1.91 16.54
N LEU A 453 7.12 -2.55 15.52
CA LEU A 453 7.62 -3.84 15.00
C LEU A 453 8.93 -3.69 14.22
N MET A 454 9.12 -2.59 13.48
CA MET A 454 10.40 -2.29 12.82
C MET A 454 11.51 -2.02 13.83
N TYR A 455 11.21 -1.27 14.90
CA TYR A 455 12.17 -1.03 16.00
C TYR A 455 12.62 -2.33 16.64
N ALA A 456 11.66 -3.17 17.02
CA ALA A 456 11.95 -4.45 17.68
C ALA A 456 12.78 -5.37 16.78
N GLU A 457 12.47 -5.43 15.49
CA GLU A 457 13.23 -6.23 14.53
C GLU A 457 14.64 -5.69 14.33
N ALA A 458 14.76 -4.40 14.03
CA ALA A 458 16.04 -3.76 13.78
C ALA A 458 17.00 -3.88 14.97
N MET A 459 16.48 -3.69 16.19
CA MET A 459 17.28 -3.87 17.42
C MET A 459 17.69 -5.32 17.67
N ASN A 460 16.80 -6.30 17.42
CA ASN A 460 17.15 -7.71 17.55
C ASN A 460 18.28 -8.10 16.59
N GLU A 461 18.22 -7.62 15.34
CA GLU A 461 19.25 -7.86 14.32
C GLU A 461 20.56 -7.11 14.66
N TYR A 462 20.47 -5.86 15.16
CA TYR A 462 21.63 -5.04 15.52
C TYR A 462 22.35 -5.57 16.74
N MET A 463 21.63 -5.94 17.81
CA MET A 463 22.21 -6.42 19.06
C MET A 463 22.62 -7.90 19.01
N GLY A 464 22.01 -8.69 18.13
CA GLY A 464 22.20 -10.15 18.07
C GLY A 464 21.66 -10.92 19.29
N THR A 465 21.05 -10.21 20.23
CA THR A 465 20.44 -10.77 21.44
C THR A 465 19.22 -9.95 21.83
N PRO A 466 18.05 -10.57 22.05
CA PRO A 466 16.88 -9.85 22.52
C PRO A 466 17.01 -9.40 23.98
N SER A 467 16.23 -8.41 24.38
CA SER A 467 16.08 -7.97 25.76
C SER A 467 14.61 -7.95 26.17
N GLU A 468 14.35 -7.94 27.47
CA GLU A 468 13.00 -7.80 27.99
C GLU A 468 12.40 -6.42 27.65
N ASP A 469 13.22 -5.37 27.66
CA ASP A 469 12.77 -4.03 27.22
C ASP A 469 12.30 -4.04 25.77
N LEU A 470 13.01 -4.75 24.90
CA LEU A 470 12.63 -4.88 23.50
C LEU A 470 11.33 -5.69 23.33
N TYR A 471 11.15 -6.72 24.13
CA TYR A 471 9.90 -7.47 24.19
C TYR A 471 8.73 -6.57 24.63
N ASN A 472 8.94 -5.71 25.62
CA ASN A 472 7.95 -4.79 26.16
C ASN A 472 7.46 -3.76 25.13
N VAL A 473 8.23 -3.44 24.09
CA VAL A 473 7.80 -2.59 22.98
C VAL A 473 6.66 -3.23 22.17
N ILE A 474 6.63 -4.55 22.08
CA ILE A 474 5.62 -5.30 21.30
C ILE A 474 4.37 -5.61 22.16
N LEU A 475 4.50 -5.67 23.47
CA LEU A 475 3.40 -6.04 24.37
C LEU A 475 2.11 -5.26 24.16
N PRO A 476 2.12 -3.92 23.96
CA PRO A 476 0.89 -3.15 23.75
C PRO A 476 0.05 -3.63 22.55
N LEU A 477 0.69 -4.17 21.50
CA LEU A 477 -0.01 -4.76 20.36
C LEU A 477 -0.80 -6.01 20.77
N ARG A 478 -0.21 -6.84 21.64
CA ARG A 478 -0.82 -8.09 22.12
C ARG A 478 -1.91 -7.82 23.16
N GLU A 479 -1.70 -6.86 24.04
CA GLU A 479 -2.68 -6.42 25.04
C GLU A 479 -3.92 -5.85 24.35
N ARG A 480 -3.74 -4.97 23.36
CA ARG A 480 -4.84 -4.47 22.51
C ARG A 480 -5.60 -5.61 21.84
N ALA A 481 -4.90 -6.61 21.34
CA ALA A 481 -5.49 -7.79 20.72
C ALA A 481 -6.26 -8.69 21.71
N GLY A 482 -6.11 -8.48 23.02
CA GLY A 482 -6.76 -9.29 24.06
C GLY A 482 -6.19 -10.70 24.19
N ILE A 483 -4.96 -10.94 23.70
CA ILE A 483 -4.28 -12.23 23.80
C ILE A 483 -3.36 -12.25 25.00
N SER A 484 -3.19 -13.45 25.58
CA SER A 484 -2.29 -13.60 26.73
C SER A 484 -0.85 -13.25 26.36
N THR A 485 -0.19 -12.56 27.27
CA THR A 485 1.23 -12.26 27.15
C THR A 485 2.03 -13.40 27.80
N GLU A 486 2.79 -14.13 27.00
CA GLU A 486 3.73 -15.12 27.48
C GLU A 486 4.94 -14.42 28.09
N PRO A 487 5.61 -15.01 29.07
CA PRO A 487 6.78 -14.37 29.67
C PRO A 487 7.93 -14.26 28.65
N TYR A 488 8.72 -13.19 28.76
CA TYR A 488 9.89 -12.95 27.88
C TYR A 488 10.81 -14.17 27.77
N SER A 489 10.98 -14.96 28.85
CA SER A 489 11.83 -16.16 28.86
C SER A 489 11.51 -17.18 27.75
N LYS A 490 10.26 -17.17 27.23
CA LYS A 490 9.86 -18.00 26.07
C LYS A 490 10.57 -17.58 24.78
N TYR A 491 10.94 -16.33 24.67
CA TYR A 491 11.50 -15.69 23.47
C TYR A 491 12.95 -15.21 23.64
N ALA A 492 13.63 -15.60 24.72
CA ALA A 492 14.93 -15.06 25.12
C ALA A 492 16.13 -15.49 24.24
N SER A 493 15.94 -16.19 23.10
CA SER A 493 17.00 -16.40 22.11
C SER A 493 16.72 -15.55 20.86
N TYR A 494 17.79 -15.19 20.13
CA TYR A 494 17.72 -14.43 18.90
C TYR A 494 16.70 -15.00 17.90
N GLU A 495 16.78 -16.29 17.60
CA GLU A 495 15.92 -16.94 16.60
C GLU A 495 14.45 -16.98 17.05
N LYS A 496 14.20 -17.25 18.33
CA LYS A 496 12.85 -17.28 18.88
C LYS A 496 12.23 -15.89 18.86
N PHE A 497 13.00 -14.88 19.20
CA PHE A 497 12.51 -13.51 19.18
C PHE A 497 12.31 -13.00 17.76
N GLN A 498 13.22 -13.30 16.84
CA GLN A 498 13.05 -13.01 15.41
C GLN A 498 11.76 -13.63 14.88
N GLN A 499 11.51 -14.92 15.18
CA GLN A 499 10.29 -15.59 14.73
C GLN A 499 9.04 -14.99 15.39
N PHE A 500 9.12 -14.60 16.66
CA PHE A 500 8.04 -13.91 17.35
C PHE A 500 7.67 -12.59 16.66
N ILE A 501 8.65 -11.75 16.34
CA ILE A 501 8.43 -10.49 15.61
C ILE A 501 7.82 -10.75 14.22
N ARG A 502 8.37 -11.70 13.47
CA ARG A 502 7.87 -12.07 12.13
C ARG A 502 6.40 -12.54 12.15
N ASN A 503 6.03 -13.26 13.20
CA ASN A 503 4.66 -13.72 13.43
C ASN A 503 3.76 -12.56 13.84
N GLU A 504 4.24 -11.65 14.70
CA GLU A 504 3.45 -10.50 15.15
C GLU A 504 3.23 -9.51 14.01
N ARG A 505 4.24 -9.27 13.14
CA ARG A 505 4.07 -8.51 11.90
C ARG A 505 3.00 -9.12 11.00
N ALA A 506 2.97 -10.44 10.87
CA ALA A 506 1.95 -11.13 10.07
C ALA A 506 0.53 -10.94 10.63
N ARG A 507 0.35 -11.01 11.95
CA ARG A 507 -0.95 -10.81 12.60
C ARG A 507 -1.43 -9.36 12.47
N GLU A 508 -0.53 -8.42 12.74
CA GLU A 508 -0.85 -6.99 12.82
C GLU A 508 -1.04 -6.36 11.44
N LEU A 509 -0.13 -6.64 10.51
CA LEU A 509 -0.01 -5.92 9.23
C LEU A 509 -0.53 -6.73 8.02
N CYS A 510 -1.19 -7.87 8.23
CA CYS A 510 -1.76 -8.64 7.12
C CYS A 510 -2.75 -7.79 6.31
N PHE A 511 -2.82 -8.04 5.02
CA PHE A 511 -3.66 -7.32 4.05
C PHE A 511 -3.33 -5.83 3.87
N GLU A 512 -2.15 -5.36 4.28
CA GLU A 512 -1.70 -3.97 4.09
C GLU A 512 -0.62 -3.83 3.01
N GLY A 513 -0.31 -4.90 2.27
CA GLY A 513 0.65 -4.86 1.16
C GLY A 513 2.13 -4.95 1.56
N LEU A 514 2.44 -5.17 2.83
CA LEU A 514 3.81 -5.15 3.35
C LEU A 514 4.50 -6.53 3.34
N ARG A 515 3.74 -7.63 3.45
CA ARG A 515 4.29 -8.97 3.73
C ARG A 515 5.23 -9.50 2.66
N LYS A 516 4.98 -9.27 1.37
CA LYS A 516 5.89 -9.69 0.29
C LYS A 516 7.27 -9.07 0.50
N PHE A 517 7.32 -7.78 0.79
CA PHE A 517 8.57 -7.06 1.00
C PHE A 517 9.30 -7.49 2.28
N ASP A 518 8.57 -7.86 3.34
CA ASP A 518 9.14 -8.51 4.51
C ASP A 518 9.81 -9.84 4.13
N LEU A 519 9.12 -10.70 3.39
CA LEU A 519 9.64 -12.00 2.95
C LEU A 519 10.85 -11.86 1.99
N LEU A 520 10.84 -10.83 1.13
CA LEU A 520 11.96 -10.52 0.24
C LEU A 520 13.20 -10.10 1.04
N ARG A 521 13.06 -9.14 1.96
CA ARG A 521 14.20 -8.68 2.77
C ARG A 521 14.71 -9.73 3.77
N TRP A 522 13.89 -10.72 4.13
CA TRP A 522 14.33 -11.91 4.87
C TRP A 522 14.91 -13.01 3.98
N GLY A 523 14.92 -12.86 2.67
CA GLY A 523 15.44 -13.84 1.69
C GLY A 523 14.64 -15.13 1.61
N ILE A 524 13.34 -15.11 1.96
CA ILE A 524 12.53 -16.34 2.08
C ILE A 524 11.21 -16.29 1.28
N TYR A 525 11.01 -15.34 0.38
CA TYR A 525 9.72 -15.14 -0.28
C TYR A 525 9.25 -16.41 -1.04
N VAL A 526 10.01 -16.85 -2.02
CA VAL A 526 9.64 -18.01 -2.85
C VAL A 526 9.50 -19.27 -2.00
N LYS A 527 10.47 -19.51 -1.11
CA LYS A 527 10.45 -20.67 -0.21
C LYS A 527 9.23 -20.66 0.70
N SER A 528 8.90 -19.54 1.35
CA SER A 528 7.76 -19.43 2.27
C SER A 528 6.43 -19.69 1.59
N MET A 529 6.28 -19.29 0.31
CA MET A 529 5.11 -19.56 -0.49
C MET A 529 5.01 -21.05 -0.87
N GLN A 530 6.11 -21.64 -1.35
CA GLN A 530 6.15 -23.03 -1.79
C GLN A 530 5.99 -24.01 -0.64
N ASP A 531 6.55 -23.75 0.54
CA ASP A 531 6.42 -24.61 1.73
C ASP A 531 4.95 -24.83 2.14
N LEU A 532 4.06 -23.87 1.87
CA LEU A 532 2.65 -24.00 2.17
C LEU A 532 1.91 -24.95 1.21
N THR A 533 2.45 -25.23 0.03
CA THR A 533 1.80 -26.15 -0.93
C THR A 533 1.68 -27.57 -0.38
N THR A 534 2.61 -27.99 0.49
CA THR A 534 2.59 -29.29 1.16
C THR A 534 1.41 -29.46 2.12
N ARG A 535 0.83 -28.34 2.55
CA ARG A 535 -0.31 -28.28 3.48
C ARG A 535 -1.64 -28.06 2.77
N ALA A 536 -1.60 -27.72 1.49
CA ALA A 536 -2.78 -27.53 0.67
C ALA A 536 -3.48 -28.88 0.46
N GLY A 537 -4.78 -28.95 0.80
CA GLY A 537 -5.55 -30.20 0.71
C GLY A 537 -5.63 -31.01 2.02
N THR A 538 -4.97 -30.61 3.09
CA THR A 538 -5.27 -31.09 4.44
C THR A 538 -6.56 -30.42 4.93
N GLY A 539 -7.50 -31.14 5.50
CA GLY A 539 -8.91 -30.81 5.75
C GLY A 539 -9.31 -29.44 6.33
N THR A 540 -8.35 -28.53 6.57
CA THR A 540 -8.54 -27.17 7.09
C THR A 540 -8.48 -26.09 6.02
N TRP A 541 -8.20 -26.43 4.76
CA TRP A 541 -8.12 -25.50 3.64
C TRP A 541 -9.07 -25.95 2.52
N SER A 542 -9.93 -25.04 2.01
CA SER A 542 -10.85 -25.36 0.91
C SER A 542 -10.12 -26.01 -0.25
N THR A 543 -10.64 -27.14 -0.73
CA THR A 543 -10.02 -27.92 -1.82
C THR A 543 -9.81 -27.06 -3.08
N SER A 544 -10.77 -26.20 -3.45
CA SER A 544 -10.66 -25.31 -4.60
C SER A 544 -9.61 -24.21 -4.37
N THR A 545 -9.63 -23.56 -3.22
CA THR A 545 -8.70 -22.48 -2.88
C THR A 545 -7.27 -23.02 -2.70
N ALA A 546 -7.12 -24.16 -2.05
CA ALA A 546 -5.82 -24.84 -1.93
C ALA A 546 -5.25 -25.24 -3.29
N ARG A 547 -6.10 -25.76 -4.20
CA ARG A 547 -5.68 -26.08 -5.57
C ARG A 547 -5.22 -24.84 -6.33
N ASN A 548 -5.95 -23.72 -6.21
CA ASN A 548 -5.55 -22.47 -6.83
C ASN A 548 -4.20 -22.01 -6.29
N TYR A 549 -3.98 -22.09 -4.99
CA TYR A 549 -2.70 -21.75 -4.37
C TYR A 549 -1.55 -22.61 -4.90
N ILE A 550 -1.73 -23.94 -5.04
CA ILE A 550 -0.73 -24.83 -5.62
C ILE A 550 -0.38 -24.41 -7.05
N ILE A 551 -1.41 -24.10 -7.88
CA ILE A 551 -1.20 -23.64 -9.26
C ILE A 551 -0.43 -22.31 -9.28
N LEU A 552 -0.78 -21.35 -8.45
CA LEU A 552 -0.05 -20.08 -8.35
C LEU A 552 1.40 -20.32 -7.97
N CYS A 553 1.65 -21.12 -6.92
CA CYS A 553 3.01 -21.42 -6.47
C CYS A 553 3.84 -22.24 -7.50
N SER A 554 3.20 -22.99 -8.40
CA SER A 554 3.91 -23.69 -9.48
C SER A 554 4.50 -22.73 -10.53
N ARG A 555 3.97 -21.51 -10.64
CA ARG A 555 4.48 -20.45 -11.53
C ARG A 555 5.55 -19.59 -10.85
N LEU A 556 5.61 -19.65 -9.53
CA LEU A 556 6.50 -18.82 -8.71
C LEU A 556 7.95 -19.37 -8.78
N SER A 557 8.88 -18.48 -9.04
CA SER A 557 10.32 -18.78 -9.05
C SER A 557 11.10 -17.53 -8.59
N GLU A 558 12.43 -17.61 -8.52
CA GLU A 558 13.29 -16.50 -8.09
C GLU A 558 13.11 -15.23 -8.93
N LYS A 559 12.68 -15.33 -10.20
CA LYS A 559 12.35 -14.15 -11.01
C LYS A 559 11.28 -13.26 -10.38
N ASN A 560 10.39 -13.82 -9.55
CA ASN A 560 9.33 -13.09 -8.89
C ASN A 560 9.79 -12.30 -7.65
N ASN A 561 11.09 -12.38 -7.31
CA ASN A 561 11.70 -11.49 -6.31
C ASN A 561 11.77 -10.04 -6.81
N CYS A 562 11.68 -9.83 -8.15
CA CYS A 562 11.56 -8.49 -8.75
C CYS A 562 10.60 -8.48 -9.92
N LEU A 563 10.29 -7.31 -10.44
CA LEU A 563 9.53 -7.10 -11.67
C LEU A 563 10.47 -6.97 -12.88
N PRO A 564 10.03 -7.35 -14.09
CA PRO A 564 10.81 -7.12 -15.31
C PRO A 564 10.78 -5.62 -15.67
N ILE A 565 11.89 -5.11 -16.20
CA ILE A 565 11.91 -3.79 -16.83
C ILE A 565 11.02 -3.85 -18.07
N PRO A 566 10.08 -2.89 -18.25
CA PRO A 566 9.16 -2.93 -19.39
C PRO A 566 9.86 -2.93 -20.75
N SER A 567 9.40 -3.76 -21.69
CA SER A 567 9.97 -3.87 -23.05
C SER A 567 9.96 -2.53 -23.79
N LEU A 568 8.94 -1.70 -23.59
CA LEU A 568 8.86 -0.37 -24.20
C LEU A 568 9.97 0.55 -23.69
N GLU A 569 10.29 0.50 -22.40
CA GLU A 569 11.38 1.28 -21.82
C GLU A 569 12.73 0.81 -22.38
N LEU A 570 12.97 -0.49 -22.47
CA LEU A 570 14.18 -1.06 -23.06
C LEU A 570 14.35 -0.68 -24.55
N ALA A 571 13.25 -0.57 -25.29
CA ALA A 571 13.27 -0.18 -26.69
C ALA A 571 13.64 1.30 -26.89
N VAL A 572 13.26 2.18 -25.98
CA VAL A 572 13.53 3.63 -26.04
C VAL A 572 14.87 3.97 -25.41
N ASN A 573 15.16 3.42 -24.23
CA ASN A 573 16.41 3.63 -23.50
C ASN A 573 17.41 2.50 -23.78
N THR A 574 18.17 2.62 -24.84
CA THR A 574 19.12 1.59 -25.31
C THR A 574 20.31 1.35 -24.38
N GLU A 575 20.52 2.17 -23.35
CA GLU A 575 21.55 1.99 -22.32
C GLU A 575 21.05 1.13 -21.15
N LEU A 576 19.74 0.90 -21.09
CA LEU A 576 19.11 0.08 -20.08
C LEU A 576 19.10 -1.40 -20.50
N LYS A 577 19.37 -2.28 -19.56
CA LYS A 577 19.34 -3.73 -19.76
C LYS A 577 18.31 -4.34 -18.82
N GLN A 578 17.73 -5.47 -19.25
CA GLN A 578 16.80 -6.23 -18.44
C GLN A 578 17.47 -6.70 -17.14
N ASN A 579 16.65 -6.86 -16.09
CA ASN A 579 17.08 -7.48 -14.83
C ASN A 579 17.64 -8.89 -15.07
N HIS A 580 18.65 -9.26 -14.30
CA HIS A 580 19.31 -10.56 -14.42
C HIS A 580 18.40 -11.77 -14.09
N LEU A 581 17.28 -11.55 -13.43
CA LEU A 581 16.28 -12.60 -13.13
C LEU A 581 15.23 -12.79 -14.25
N TRP A 582 15.21 -11.89 -15.29
CA TRP A 582 14.18 -11.87 -16.35
C TRP A 582 14.72 -12.04 -17.77
#